data_7490e12f0f18a2eec4cf864ebce266f1
#
_entry.id   7490e12f0f18a2eec4cf864ebce266f1
#
_cell.length_a   1.000
_cell.length_b   1.000
_cell.length_c   1.000
_cell.angle_alpha   90.00
_cell.angle_beta   90.00
_cell.angle_gamma   90.00
#
_symmetry.space_group_name_H-M   'P 1'
#
loop_
_entity.id
_entity.type
_entity.pdbx_description
1 polymer ?
#
loop_
_entity_poly.entity_id
_entity_poly.type
_entity_poly.pdbx_seq_one_letter_code
_entity_poly.pdbx_strand_id
1 'polypeptide(L)'
;LHQFKRNGVEIAAKINRVEVVDECLSAWRYAWNQGLFRYHRKNAVLDLGGGTALARVILPNGLIDRAADVKLPGTFDLANKISAALKARSEYSPDLGLIMDAIATGTFTIGPRQSFAGLFERCRQDWLADIQATLRETWVKQAAEIGEVLIVGGSATLAKALAETSNGRFKIPEQPSPQLISLYGLLED
;
A
#
# COMPACT_ATOMS: atom_id res chain seq x y z
N LEU A 1 4.27 -32.80 5.16
CA LEU A 1 3.27 -32.73 6.21
C LEU A 1 3.79 -31.81 7.31
N HIS A 2 3.07 -30.74 7.60
CA HIS A 2 3.38 -29.82 8.70
C HIS A 2 2.41 -30.11 9.85
N GLN A 3 2.96 -30.35 11.03
CA GLN A 3 2.18 -30.54 12.26
C GLN A 3 2.44 -29.37 13.19
N PHE A 4 1.38 -28.73 13.68
CA PHE A 4 1.49 -27.62 14.63
C PHE A 4 0.26 -27.59 15.53
N LYS A 5 0.36 -26.85 16.62
CA LYS A 5 -0.72 -26.69 17.59
C LYS A 5 -1.18 -25.23 17.59
N ARG A 6 -2.48 -25.02 17.44
CA ARG A 6 -3.09 -23.69 17.51
C ARG A 6 -4.27 -23.72 18.48
N ASN A 7 -4.24 -22.90 19.51
CA ASN A 7 -5.27 -22.82 20.56
C ASN A 7 -5.58 -24.19 21.20
N GLY A 8 -4.54 -25.02 21.42
CA GLY A 8 -4.69 -26.36 22.00
C GLY A 8 -5.09 -27.46 21.02
N VAL A 9 -5.48 -27.12 19.81
CA VAL A 9 -5.88 -28.07 18.76
C VAL A 9 -4.66 -28.46 17.91
N GLU A 10 -4.43 -29.76 17.75
CA GLU A 10 -3.41 -30.28 16.83
C GLU A 10 -3.91 -30.19 15.40
N ILE A 11 -3.11 -29.59 14.54
CA ILE A 11 -3.41 -29.41 13.12
C ILE A 11 -2.30 -30.08 12.30
N ALA A 12 -2.69 -30.90 11.34
CA ALA A 12 -1.81 -31.48 10.35
C ALA A 12 -2.19 -30.91 8.97
N ALA A 13 -1.25 -30.25 8.33
CA ALA A 13 -1.44 -29.65 7.01
C ALA A 13 -0.48 -30.26 5.99
N LYS A 14 -0.99 -30.60 4.81
CA LYS A 14 -0.21 -31.05 3.66
C LYS A 14 -0.37 -30.04 2.52
N ILE A 15 0.73 -29.43 2.12
CA ILE A 15 0.75 -28.55 0.94
C ILE A 15 0.86 -29.45 -0.29
N ASN A 16 -0.18 -29.50 -1.11
CA ASN A 16 -0.20 -30.31 -2.33
C ASN A 16 0.19 -29.50 -3.57
N ARG A 17 -0.02 -28.19 -3.55
CA ARG A 17 0.27 -27.27 -4.66
C ARG A 17 0.62 -25.90 -4.13
N VAL A 18 1.55 -25.23 -4.81
CA VAL A 18 1.88 -23.81 -4.58
C VAL A 18 1.67 -23.07 -5.90
N GLU A 19 0.91 -22.01 -5.86
CA GLU A 19 0.70 -21.08 -6.95
C GLU A 19 1.29 -19.71 -6.61
N VAL A 20 1.96 -19.07 -7.57
CA VAL A 20 2.50 -17.72 -7.40
C VAL A 20 1.57 -16.76 -8.13
N VAL A 21 1.00 -15.83 -7.41
CA VAL A 21 0.09 -14.81 -7.94
C VAL A 21 0.62 -13.43 -7.57
N ASP A 22 0.41 -12.46 -8.46
CA ASP A 22 0.75 -11.06 -8.20
C ASP A 22 -0.23 -10.46 -7.17
N GLU A 23 0.29 -9.82 -6.13
CA GLU A 23 -0.52 -9.25 -5.05
C GLU A 23 -1.51 -8.18 -5.54
N CYS A 24 -1.07 -7.30 -6.45
CA CYS A 24 -1.96 -6.29 -7.02
C CYS A 24 -3.06 -6.92 -7.89
N LEU A 25 -2.75 -8.01 -8.62
CA LEU A 25 -3.74 -8.73 -9.40
C LEU A 25 -4.78 -9.39 -8.48
N SER A 26 -4.35 -9.98 -7.37
CA SER A 26 -5.26 -10.56 -6.38
C SER A 26 -6.17 -9.50 -5.77
N ALA A 27 -5.61 -8.35 -5.38
CA ALA A 27 -6.41 -7.24 -4.88
C ALA A 27 -7.41 -6.72 -5.91
N TRP A 28 -7.01 -6.67 -7.19
CA TRP A 28 -7.90 -6.28 -8.28
C TRP A 28 -9.05 -7.29 -8.47
N ARG A 29 -8.77 -8.61 -8.43
CA ARG A 29 -9.80 -9.67 -8.53
C ARG A 29 -10.85 -9.50 -7.45
N TYR A 30 -10.41 -9.35 -6.20
CA TYR A 30 -11.33 -9.09 -5.10
C TYR A 30 -12.21 -7.86 -5.39
N ALA A 31 -11.59 -6.73 -5.71
CA ALA A 31 -12.31 -5.50 -5.96
C ALA A 31 -13.29 -5.59 -7.14
N TRP A 32 -12.92 -6.33 -8.18
CA TRP A 32 -13.76 -6.59 -9.33
C TRP A 32 -15.00 -7.42 -8.94
N ASN A 33 -14.79 -8.53 -8.24
CA ASN A 33 -15.86 -9.43 -7.82
C ASN A 33 -16.82 -8.77 -6.81
N GLN A 34 -16.29 -7.89 -5.95
CA GLN A 34 -17.10 -7.13 -4.99
C GLN A 34 -17.73 -5.86 -5.57
N GLY A 35 -17.57 -5.60 -6.87
CA GLY A 35 -18.15 -4.42 -7.53
C GLY A 35 -17.60 -3.08 -7.02
N LEU A 36 -16.36 -3.08 -6.49
CA LEU A 36 -15.75 -1.85 -5.98
C LEU A 36 -15.35 -0.89 -7.11
N PHE A 37 -15.14 -1.38 -8.33
CA PHE A 37 -14.92 -0.55 -9.51
C PHE A 37 -16.25 -0.20 -10.18
N ARG A 38 -16.47 1.09 -10.44
CA ARG A 38 -17.69 1.58 -11.13
C ARG A 38 -17.64 1.35 -12.64
N TYR A 39 -16.44 1.22 -13.20
CA TYR A 39 -16.24 1.20 -14.63
C TYR A 39 -15.54 -0.08 -15.07
N HIS A 40 -16.11 -0.76 -16.04
CA HIS A 40 -15.53 -1.92 -16.71
C HIS A 40 -14.49 -1.50 -17.75
N ARG A 41 -13.41 -0.87 -17.29
CA ARG A 41 -12.27 -0.41 -18.11
C ARG A 41 -10.95 -0.78 -17.42
N LYS A 42 -9.81 -0.30 -17.91
CA LYS A 42 -8.55 -0.41 -17.17
C LYS A 42 -8.72 0.23 -15.79
N ASN A 43 -8.36 -0.49 -14.75
CA ASN A 43 -8.29 0.02 -13.39
C ASN A 43 -6.88 -0.26 -12.84
N ALA A 44 -6.49 0.42 -11.80
CA ALA A 44 -5.19 0.22 -11.21
C ALA A 44 -5.30 -0.18 -9.73
N VAL A 45 -4.26 -0.84 -9.26
CA VAL A 45 -4.04 -1.10 -7.83
C VAL A 45 -2.74 -0.42 -7.43
N LEU A 46 -2.79 0.34 -6.36
CA LEU A 46 -1.66 0.96 -5.68
C LEU A 46 -1.48 0.24 -4.33
N ASP A 47 -0.51 -0.65 -4.25
CA ASP A 47 -0.19 -1.38 -3.04
C ASP A 47 0.90 -0.63 -2.26
N LEU A 48 0.53 -0.06 -1.13
CA LEU A 48 1.41 0.72 -0.26
C LEU A 48 1.98 -0.16 0.85
N GLY A 49 3.15 -0.73 0.58
CA GLY A 49 3.88 -1.55 1.52
C GLY A 49 4.86 -0.78 2.42
N GLY A 50 5.47 -1.49 3.37
CA GLY A 50 6.50 -0.94 4.26
C GLY A 50 7.79 -0.60 3.53
N GLY A 51 8.40 -1.56 2.85
CA GLY A 51 9.67 -1.38 2.15
C GLY A 51 9.54 -0.77 0.76
N THR A 52 8.46 -1.10 0.06
CA THR A 52 8.19 -0.62 -1.30
C THR A 52 6.70 -0.46 -1.52
N ALA A 53 6.32 0.42 -2.43
CA ALA A 53 4.99 0.42 -2.99
C ALA A 53 5.02 0.02 -4.47
N LEU A 54 3.94 -0.58 -4.94
CA LEU A 54 3.78 -1.02 -6.32
C LEU A 54 2.48 -0.45 -6.89
N ALA A 55 2.52 0.00 -8.12
CA ALA A 55 1.31 0.33 -8.84
C ALA A 55 1.24 -0.48 -10.14
N ARG A 56 0.09 -1.10 -10.37
CA ARG A 56 -0.17 -1.92 -11.55
C ARG A 56 -1.48 -1.52 -12.20
N VAL A 57 -1.48 -1.45 -13.50
CA VAL A 57 -2.69 -1.26 -14.32
C VAL A 57 -3.14 -2.63 -14.80
N ILE A 58 -4.41 -2.94 -14.58
CA ILE A 58 -5.01 -4.21 -14.95
C ILE A 58 -6.12 -3.94 -15.99
N LEU A 59 -6.08 -4.71 -17.08
CA LEU A 59 -7.06 -4.67 -18.15
C LEU A 59 -8.37 -5.35 -17.70
N PRO A 60 -9.52 -5.07 -18.37
CA PRO A 60 -10.79 -5.70 -18.01
C PRO A 60 -10.80 -7.23 -18.10
N ASN A 61 -9.89 -7.81 -18.88
CA ASN A 61 -9.71 -9.26 -19.00
C ASN A 61 -8.78 -9.86 -17.92
N GLY A 62 -8.36 -9.07 -16.91
CA GLY A 62 -7.49 -9.51 -15.84
C GLY A 62 -6.00 -9.59 -16.18
N LEU A 63 -5.58 -9.14 -17.35
CA LEU A 63 -4.14 -9.09 -17.69
C LEU A 63 -3.51 -7.81 -17.15
N ILE A 64 -2.29 -7.93 -16.64
CA ILE A 64 -1.50 -6.78 -16.18
C ILE A 64 -0.88 -6.09 -17.40
N ASP A 65 -1.08 -4.78 -17.50
CA ASP A 65 -0.38 -3.93 -18.47
C ASP A 65 1.04 -3.63 -17.95
N ARG A 66 1.99 -4.50 -18.31
CA ARG A 66 3.37 -4.42 -17.82
C ARG A 66 4.09 -3.12 -18.21
N ALA A 67 3.67 -2.44 -19.25
CA ALA A 67 4.24 -1.14 -19.65
C ALA A 67 3.87 -0.01 -18.67
N ALA A 68 2.85 -0.23 -17.86
CA ALA A 68 2.37 0.71 -16.84
C ALA A 68 2.80 0.34 -15.40
N ASP A 69 3.58 -0.74 -15.24
CA ASP A 69 4.10 -1.13 -13.93
C ASP A 69 5.04 -0.07 -13.38
N VAL A 70 4.88 0.27 -12.11
CA VAL A 70 5.75 1.23 -11.45
C VAL A 70 6.04 0.84 -10.01
N LYS A 71 7.31 0.94 -9.65
CA LYS A 71 7.78 0.83 -8.26
C LYS A 71 7.85 2.23 -7.65
N LEU A 72 7.31 2.38 -6.47
CA LEU A 72 7.13 3.63 -5.78
C LEU A 72 7.78 3.59 -4.39
N PRO A 73 8.02 4.76 -3.78
CA PRO A 73 8.55 4.81 -2.42
C PRO A 73 7.55 4.22 -1.42
N GLY A 74 8.03 3.30 -0.56
CA GLY A 74 7.26 2.72 0.54
C GLY A 74 7.29 3.58 1.80
N THR A 75 6.71 3.06 2.90
CA THR A 75 6.74 3.76 4.21
C THR A 75 8.16 3.93 4.75
N PHE A 76 9.09 3.06 4.34
CA PHE A 76 10.51 3.22 4.67
C PHE A 76 11.09 4.54 4.14
N ASP A 77 10.66 4.98 2.95
CA ASP A 77 11.08 6.27 2.40
C ASP A 77 10.46 7.44 3.18
N LEU A 78 9.22 7.31 3.65
CA LEU A 78 8.63 8.26 4.59
C LEU A 78 9.42 8.33 5.89
N ALA A 79 9.83 7.18 6.44
CA ALA A 79 10.67 7.14 7.65
C ALA A 79 12.03 7.81 7.42
N ASN A 80 12.63 7.63 6.24
CA ASN A 80 13.86 8.35 5.86
C ASN A 80 13.69 9.87 5.83
N LYS A 81 12.58 10.37 5.25
CA LYS A 81 12.26 11.81 5.24
C LYS A 81 12.13 12.35 6.67
N ILE A 82 11.44 11.63 7.55
CA ILE A 82 11.29 12.01 8.96
C ILE A 82 12.65 12.00 9.68
N SER A 83 13.46 10.95 9.49
CA SER A 83 14.80 10.86 10.08
C SER A 83 15.70 12.00 9.65
N ALA A 84 15.69 12.35 8.35
CA ALA A 84 16.45 13.48 7.82
C ALA A 84 16.00 14.82 8.42
N ALA A 85 14.67 15.01 8.57
CA ALA A 85 14.13 16.22 9.18
C ALA A 85 14.45 16.33 10.68
N LEU A 86 14.48 15.22 11.41
CA LEU A 86 14.91 15.18 12.81
C LEU A 86 16.41 15.49 12.96
N LYS A 87 17.23 14.87 12.11
CA LYS A 87 18.68 15.11 12.09
C LYS A 87 19.02 16.59 11.84
N ALA A 88 18.29 17.24 10.93
CA ALA A 88 18.47 18.66 10.64
C ALA A 88 18.17 19.58 11.84
N ARG A 89 17.38 19.10 12.82
CA ARG A 89 16.99 19.86 14.02
C ARG A 89 17.85 19.59 15.26
N SER A 90 18.38 18.37 15.39
CA SER A 90 18.98 17.91 16.65
C SER A 90 20.27 17.09 16.51
N GLU A 91 20.83 17.01 15.30
CA GLU A 91 21.98 16.14 14.97
C GLU A 91 21.77 14.64 15.27
N TYR A 92 20.64 14.27 15.85
CA TYR A 92 20.29 12.89 16.15
C TYR A 92 19.58 12.23 14.97
N SER A 93 20.06 11.05 14.59
CA SER A 93 19.46 10.23 13.55
C SER A 93 18.87 8.97 14.20
N PRO A 94 17.56 8.91 14.42
CA PRO A 94 16.93 7.77 15.05
C PRO A 94 16.94 6.54 14.12
N ASP A 95 16.81 5.36 14.73
CA ASP A 95 16.60 4.12 14.01
C ASP A 95 15.30 4.18 13.20
N LEU A 96 15.35 3.77 11.92
CA LEU A 96 14.23 3.84 11.00
C LEU A 96 13.10 2.88 11.40
N GLY A 97 13.41 1.73 12.00
CA GLY A 97 12.43 0.79 12.52
C GLY A 97 11.57 1.43 13.61
N LEU A 98 12.19 2.16 14.55
CA LEU A 98 11.45 2.89 15.59
C LEU A 98 10.51 3.95 15.01
N ILE A 99 10.94 4.65 13.94
CA ILE A 99 10.07 5.60 13.25
C ILE A 99 8.90 4.88 12.59
N MET A 100 9.15 3.75 11.89
CA MET A 100 8.12 2.96 11.23
C MET A 100 7.10 2.40 12.24
N ASP A 101 7.57 1.88 13.37
CA ASP A 101 6.70 1.39 14.45
C ASP A 101 5.84 2.52 15.04
N ALA A 102 6.43 3.70 15.23
CA ALA A 102 5.70 4.86 15.73
C ALA A 102 4.67 5.40 14.71
N ILE A 103 4.93 5.27 13.42
CA ILE A 103 3.94 5.55 12.36
C ILE A 103 2.81 4.51 12.41
N ALA A 104 3.14 3.23 12.47
CA ALA A 104 2.18 2.13 12.46
C ALA A 104 1.24 2.17 13.68
N THR A 105 1.77 2.57 14.84
CA THR A 105 0.99 2.71 16.09
C THR A 105 0.30 4.07 16.24
N GLY A 106 0.62 5.05 15.37
CA GLY A 106 0.09 6.40 15.46
C GLY A 106 0.59 7.22 16.67
N THR A 107 1.63 6.76 17.35
CA THR A 107 2.20 7.45 18.52
C THR A 107 3.08 8.64 18.14
N PHE A 108 3.74 8.57 16.98
CA PHE A 108 4.67 9.57 16.46
C PHE A 108 5.77 9.97 17.44
N THR A 109 6.18 9.04 18.31
CA THR A 109 7.22 9.24 19.35
C THR A 109 8.27 8.15 19.30
N ILE A 110 9.53 8.56 19.50
CA ILE A 110 10.70 7.69 19.51
C ILE A 110 11.32 7.81 20.91
N GLY A 111 10.85 6.97 21.83
CA GLY A 111 11.26 7.07 23.24
C GLY A 111 10.59 8.24 23.98
N PRO A 112 10.94 8.45 25.26
CA PRO A 112 10.13 9.24 26.21
C PRO A 112 10.15 10.76 25.98
N ARG A 113 11.08 11.27 25.19
CA ARG A 113 11.25 12.73 25.02
C ARG A 113 11.34 13.21 23.58
N GLN A 114 11.19 12.33 22.61
CA GLN A 114 11.38 12.68 21.21
C GLN A 114 10.13 12.36 20.40
N SER A 115 9.42 13.40 19.99
CA SER A 115 8.26 13.29 19.12
C SER A 115 8.55 13.90 17.76
N PHE A 116 8.06 13.26 16.70
CA PHE A 116 8.05 13.79 15.35
C PHE A 116 6.64 14.15 14.84
N ALA A 117 5.64 14.18 15.72
CA ALA A 117 4.27 14.50 15.35
C ALA A 117 4.15 15.81 14.55
N GLY A 118 4.91 16.85 14.96
CA GLY A 118 4.94 18.14 14.23
C GLY A 118 5.66 18.11 12.87
N LEU A 119 6.34 17.01 12.52
CA LEU A 119 7.01 16.81 11.23
C LEU A 119 6.25 15.84 10.34
N PHE A 120 5.50 14.94 10.95
CA PHE A 120 4.89 13.80 10.27
C PHE A 120 4.03 14.23 9.08
N GLU A 121 3.13 15.18 9.29
CA GLU A 121 2.17 15.58 8.25
C GLU A 121 2.89 16.16 7.02
N ARG A 122 3.90 17.01 7.23
CA ARG A 122 4.71 17.57 6.13
C ARG A 122 5.47 16.46 5.38
N CYS A 123 6.17 15.58 6.11
CA CYS A 123 6.91 14.49 5.49
C CYS A 123 5.98 13.52 4.74
N ARG A 124 4.78 13.28 5.27
CA ARG A 124 3.75 12.47 4.62
C ARG A 124 3.26 13.12 3.32
N GLN A 125 3.01 14.43 3.33
CA GLN A 125 2.63 15.18 2.13
C GLN A 125 3.72 15.14 1.06
N ASP A 126 4.98 15.34 1.43
CA ASP A 126 6.12 15.25 0.53
C ASP A 126 6.28 13.84 -0.06
N TRP A 127 6.08 12.80 0.77
CA TRP A 127 6.09 11.39 0.31
C TRP A 127 4.94 11.09 -0.66
N LEU A 128 3.73 11.55 -0.37
CA LEU A 128 2.59 11.39 -1.29
C LEU A 128 2.78 12.19 -2.59
N ALA A 129 3.42 13.35 -2.53
CA ALA A 129 3.75 14.13 -3.71
C ALA A 129 4.73 13.39 -4.63
N ASP A 130 5.74 12.72 -4.07
CA ASP A 130 6.69 11.89 -4.84
C ASP A 130 5.97 10.73 -5.53
N ILE A 131 5.07 10.02 -4.81
CA ILE A 131 4.22 8.97 -5.38
C ILE A 131 3.39 9.51 -6.54
N GLN A 132 2.69 10.62 -6.35
CA GLN A 132 1.85 11.23 -7.37
C GLN A 132 2.65 11.69 -8.59
N ALA A 133 3.84 12.26 -8.40
CA ALA A 133 4.72 12.70 -9.47
C ALA A 133 5.14 11.50 -10.34
N THR A 134 5.61 10.42 -9.70
CA THR A 134 6.01 9.20 -10.39
C THR A 134 4.85 8.54 -11.15
N LEU A 135 3.65 8.48 -10.55
CA LEU A 135 2.46 7.96 -11.22
C LEU A 135 2.06 8.81 -12.43
N ARG A 136 2.10 10.14 -12.32
CA ARG A 136 1.79 11.04 -13.45
C ARG A 136 2.78 10.87 -14.60
N GLU A 137 4.06 10.75 -14.30
CA GLU A 137 5.11 10.55 -15.29
C GLU A 137 4.94 9.20 -16.01
N THR A 138 4.79 8.11 -15.24
CA THR A 138 4.68 6.76 -15.79
C THR A 138 3.38 6.57 -16.59
N TRP A 139 2.26 7.09 -16.07
CA TRP A 139 0.95 6.87 -16.67
C TRP A 139 0.49 7.98 -17.61
N VAL A 140 1.37 8.92 -17.98
CA VAL A 140 1.01 10.09 -18.79
C VAL A 140 0.24 9.72 -20.07
N LYS A 141 0.63 8.65 -20.76
CA LYS A 141 -0.01 8.18 -22.00
C LYS A 141 -1.33 7.42 -21.77
N GLN A 142 -1.53 6.89 -20.58
CA GLN A 142 -2.64 5.99 -20.25
C GLN A 142 -3.62 6.61 -19.26
N ALA A 143 -3.31 7.79 -18.73
CA ALA A 143 -4.07 8.41 -17.66
C ALA A 143 -5.57 8.57 -17.95
N ALA A 144 -5.93 8.82 -19.22
CA ALA A 144 -7.32 8.94 -19.65
C ALA A 144 -8.07 7.58 -19.74
N GLU A 145 -7.30 6.48 -19.89
CA GLU A 145 -7.87 5.14 -20.01
C GLU A 145 -8.03 4.46 -18.65
N ILE A 146 -7.21 4.85 -17.67
CA ILE A 146 -7.28 4.33 -16.30
C ILE A 146 -8.52 4.91 -15.62
N GLY A 147 -9.45 4.06 -15.25
CA GLY A 147 -10.69 4.43 -14.57
C GLY A 147 -10.43 4.81 -13.11
N GLU A 148 -10.30 3.80 -12.27
CA GLU A 148 -10.16 3.97 -10.83
C GLU A 148 -8.88 3.27 -10.34
N VAL A 149 -8.37 3.77 -9.23
CA VAL A 149 -7.18 3.26 -8.55
C VAL A 149 -7.56 2.80 -7.15
N LEU A 150 -7.46 1.52 -6.90
CA LEU A 150 -7.65 0.94 -5.59
C LEU A 150 -6.35 1.06 -4.79
N ILE A 151 -6.38 1.67 -3.62
CA ILE A 151 -5.23 1.76 -2.71
C ILE A 151 -5.38 0.65 -1.65
N VAL A 152 -4.38 -0.21 -1.58
CA VAL A 152 -4.30 -1.35 -0.64
C VAL A 152 -2.95 -1.37 0.08
N GLY A 153 -2.74 -2.37 0.91
CA GLY A 153 -1.50 -2.57 1.67
C GLY A 153 -1.56 -1.98 3.08
N GLY A 154 -0.57 -2.33 3.88
CA GLY A 154 -0.52 -1.96 5.30
C GLY A 154 -0.42 -0.45 5.55
N SER A 155 0.04 0.31 4.55
CA SER A 155 0.21 1.77 4.63
C SER A 155 -0.87 2.55 3.87
N ALA A 156 -1.91 1.90 3.39
CA ALA A 156 -2.98 2.51 2.58
C ALA A 156 -3.63 3.72 3.28
N THR A 157 -3.81 3.65 4.60
CA THR A 157 -4.43 4.72 5.40
C THR A 157 -3.64 6.02 5.39
N LEU A 158 -2.32 5.96 5.16
CA LEU A 158 -1.47 7.15 5.02
C LEU A 158 -1.81 7.97 3.77
N ALA A 159 -2.44 7.34 2.77
CA ALA A 159 -2.86 7.97 1.53
C ALA A 159 -4.33 8.46 1.53
N LYS A 160 -4.97 8.54 2.69
CA LYS A 160 -6.39 8.95 2.83
C LYS A 160 -6.66 10.30 2.15
N ALA A 161 -5.78 11.27 2.33
CA ALA A 161 -5.92 12.58 1.68
C ALA A 161 -5.93 12.48 0.14
N LEU A 162 -5.17 11.55 -0.45
CA LEU A 162 -5.19 11.30 -1.89
C LEU A 162 -6.55 10.75 -2.35
N ALA A 163 -7.14 9.83 -1.58
CA ALA A 163 -8.46 9.30 -1.89
C ALA A 163 -9.54 10.40 -1.80
N GLU A 164 -9.53 11.19 -0.72
CA GLU A 164 -10.51 12.25 -0.47
C GLU A 164 -10.50 13.37 -1.52
N THR A 165 -9.32 13.74 -2.02
CA THR A 165 -9.16 14.85 -2.99
C THR A 165 -9.29 14.44 -4.44
N SER A 166 -9.45 13.15 -4.74
CA SER A 166 -9.40 12.59 -6.10
C SER A 166 -10.75 12.54 -6.83
N ASN A 167 -11.82 13.06 -6.26
CA ASN A 167 -13.19 12.92 -6.78
C ASN A 167 -13.59 11.45 -7.04
N GLY A 168 -13.15 10.53 -6.16
CA GLY A 168 -13.43 9.11 -6.22
C GLY A 168 -12.58 8.32 -7.23
N ARG A 169 -11.57 8.94 -7.82
CA ARG A 169 -10.63 8.23 -8.70
C ARG A 169 -9.72 7.28 -7.93
N PHE A 170 -9.23 7.71 -6.76
CA PHE A 170 -8.50 6.86 -5.82
C PHE A 170 -9.44 6.43 -4.70
N LYS A 171 -9.39 5.15 -4.35
CA LYS A 171 -10.27 4.56 -3.33
C LYS A 171 -9.47 3.72 -2.35
N ILE A 172 -9.79 3.87 -1.08
CA ILE A 172 -9.31 2.97 -0.03
C ILE A 172 -10.55 2.21 0.47
N PRO A 173 -10.58 0.87 0.38
CA PRO A 173 -11.71 0.09 0.90
C PRO A 173 -11.79 0.25 2.42
N GLU A 174 -13.01 0.38 2.95
CA GLU A 174 -13.23 0.42 4.40
C GLU A 174 -13.24 -0.99 4.99
N GLN A 175 -13.81 -1.94 4.24
CA GLN A 175 -13.91 -3.35 4.63
C GLN A 175 -13.69 -4.24 3.39
N PRO A 176 -12.96 -5.35 3.55
CA PRO A 176 -12.08 -5.69 4.66
C PRO A 176 -10.91 -4.69 4.76
N SER A 177 -10.08 -4.81 5.82
CA SER A 177 -8.90 -3.96 5.95
C SER A 177 -8.09 -3.90 4.65
N PRO A 178 -7.67 -2.71 4.17
CA PRO A 178 -6.86 -2.57 2.96
C PRO A 178 -5.62 -3.46 2.94
N GLN A 179 -5.05 -3.76 4.11
CA GLN A 179 -3.90 -4.65 4.26
C GLN A 179 -4.21 -6.10 3.84
N LEU A 180 -5.46 -6.53 3.94
CA LEU A 180 -5.86 -7.92 3.71
C LEU A 180 -6.52 -8.15 2.35
N ILE A 181 -6.75 -7.10 1.56
CA ILE A 181 -7.46 -7.21 0.27
C ILE A 181 -6.81 -8.21 -0.66
N SER A 182 -5.47 -8.17 -0.80
CA SER A 182 -4.75 -9.12 -1.65
C SER A 182 -4.92 -10.56 -1.17
N LEU A 183 -4.96 -10.79 0.14
CA LEU A 183 -5.20 -12.10 0.72
C LEU A 183 -6.61 -12.62 0.40
N TYR A 184 -7.63 -11.76 0.53
CA TYR A 184 -9.00 -12.15 0.17
C TYR A 184 -9.11 -12.48 -1.32
N GLY A 185 -8.45 -11.73 -2.20
CA GLY A 185 -8.42 -12.02 -3.63
C GLY A 185 -7.69 -13.32 -4.01
N LEU A 186 -6.81 -13.84 -3.15
CA LEU A 186 -6.21 -15.16 -3.31
C LEU A 186 -7.14 -16.31 -2.91
N LEU A 187 -8.18 -16.02 -2.13
CA LEU A 187 -9.16 -17.00 -1.64
C LEU A 187 -10.41 -17.06 -2.52
N GLU A 188 -10.57 -16.11 -3.43
CA GLU A 188 -11.66 -16.11 -4.42
C GLU A 188 -11.16 -16.84 -5.69
N ASP A 189 -11.64 -18.07 -5.89
CA ASP A 189 -11.43 -18.86 -7.11
C ASP A 189 -12.36 -18.41 -8.26
#